data_d83b1ea96dadfaa6d502071c21996094
#
_entry.id   d83b1ea96dadfaa6d502071c21996094
#
_cell.length_a   1.000
_cell.length_b   1.000
_cell.length_c   1.000
_cell.angle_alpha   90.00
_cell.angle_beta   90.00
_cell.angle_gamma   90.00
#
_symmetry.space_group_name_H-M   'P 1'
#
loop_
_entity.id
_entity.type
_entity.pdbx_description
1 polymer ?
#
loop_
_entity_poly.entity_id
_entity_poly.type
_entity_poly.pdbx_seq_one_letter_code
_entity_poly.pdbx_strand_id
1 'polypeptide(L)'
;MKITTLFTGLFLFLTIGLHAQSISEHAIGLRLGDSDGFGAEISYQKSIGRYNRAELNLGWRDSREFDAFKLTGVYQWVHQLDGNFNWYYGVGGGLGSVDFEPVPDGEDNDGLFVFAAGNLGVEYDFDIPLLLSLDFRPEIGLLGYDGFDNSFDFDIALGIRYQF
;
A
#
# COMPACT_ATOMS: atom_id res chain seq x y z
N MET A 1 -7.80 -27.35 33.90
CA MET A 1 -8.58 -27.88 32.76
C MET A 1 -9.27 -26.85 31.86
N LYS A 2 -8.92 -25.55 31.95
CA LYS A 2 -9.55 -24.47 31.12
C LYS A 2 -8.64 -23.84 30.06
N ILE A 3 -7.33 -24.03 30.15
CA ILE A 3 -6.36 -23.44 29.19
C ILE A 3 -6.17 -24.34 27.97
N THR A 4 -6.21 -25.66 28.15
CA THR A 4 -6.07 -26.64 27.06
C THR A 4 -7.26 -26.58 26.09
N THR A 5 -8.46 -26.28 26.57
CA THR A 5 -9.66 -26.16 25.74
C THR A 5 -9.63 -24.89 24.89
N LEU A 6 -8.99 -23.82 25.36
CA LEU A 6 -8.84 -22.56 24.63
C LEU A 6 -7.83 -22.70 23.46
N PHE A 7 -6.73 -23.44 23.69
CA PHE A 7 -5.73 -23.72 22.65
C PHE A 7 -6.25 -24.68 21.58
N THR A 8 -7.08 -25.65 21.95
CA THR A 8 -7.68 -26.59 20.98
C THR A 8 -8.72 -25.90 20.13
N GLY A 9 -9.48 -24.93 20.67
CA GLY A 9 -10.43 -24.12 19.93
C GLY A 9 -9.72 -23.17 18.93
N LEU A 10 -8.59 -22.58 19.29
CA LEU A 10 -7.81 -21.71 18.44
C LEU A 10 -7.13 -22.49 17.29
N PHE A 11 -6.73 -23.75 17.54
CA PHE A 11 -6.12 -24.59 16.51
C PHE A 11 -7.14 -25.15 15.49
N LEU A 12 -8.41 -25.33 15.91
CA LEU A 12 -9.49 -25.80 15.03
C LEU A 12 -9.95 -24.70 14.04
N PHE A 13 -9.78 -23.43 14.39
CA PHE A 13 -10.10 -22.31 13.49
C PHE A 13 -9.08 -22.13 12.35
N LEU A 14 -7.90 -22.72 12.47
CA LEU A 14 -6.82 -22.64 11.47
C LEU A 14 -6.94 -23.66 10.32
N THR A 15 -7.94 -24.55 10.35
CA THR A 15 -8.13 -25.59 9.30
C THR A 15 -9.27 -25.31 8.34
N ILE A 16 -9.86 -24.11 8.35
CA ILE A 16 -10.93 -23.75 7.41
C ILE A 16 -10.30 -23.43 6.05
N GLY A 17 -10.36 -24.40 5.19
CA GLY A 17 -10.47 -24.30 3.76
C GLY A 17 -9.37 -23.52 3.03
N LEU A 18 -8.26 -24.17 2.71
CA LEU A 18 -7.39 -23.78 1.60
C LEU A 18 -8.15 -23.92 0.28
N HIS A 19 -9.10 -23.06 0.01
CA HIS A 19 -9.52 -22.80 -1.34
C HIS A 19 -8.41 -21.98 -1.99
N ALA A 20 -7.72 -22.56 -2.94
CA ALA A 20 -6.65 -21.92 -3.69
C ALA A 20 -7.26 -20.90 -4.66
N GLN A 21 -7.69 -19.76 -4.16
CA GLN A 21 -7.98 -18.61 -4.98
C GLN A 21 -6.64 -18.06 -5.45
N SER A 22 -6.35 -18.17 -6.73
CA SER A 22 -5.16 -17.53 -7.30
C SER A 22 -5.49 -16.05 -7.46
N ILE A 23 -4.64 -15.18 -6.91
CA ILE A 23 -4.74 -13.74 -7.17
C ILE A 23 -4.64 -13.48 -8.68
N SER A 24 -5.35 -12.46 -9.16
CA SER A 24 -5.30 -12.06 -10.58
C SER A 24 -3.88 -11.78 -11.03
N GLU A 25 -3.57 -12.14 -12.28
CA GLU A 25 -2.22 -11.92 -12.82
C GLU A 25 -1.87 -10.44 -12.85
N HIS A 26 -2.84 -9.61 -13.23
CA HIS A 26 -2.70 -8.16 -13.28
C HIS A 26 -3.93 -7.47 -12.70
N ALA A 27 -3.71 -6.35 -12.03
CA ALA A 27 -4.77 -5.43 -11.66
C ALA A 27 -4.28 -3.99 -11.78
N ILE A 28 -5.12 -3.10 -12.29
CA ILE A 28 -4.84 -1.68 -12.43
C ILE A 28 -6.01 -0.85 -11.90
N GLY A 29 -5.72 0.26 -11.28
CA GLY A 29 -6.75 1.14 -10.74
C GLY A 29 -6.22 2.32 -9.98
N LEU A 30 -7.00 2.74 -8.99
CA LEU A 30 -6.70 3.89 -8.15
C LEU A 30 -6.60 3.44 -6.70
N ARG A 31 -5.69 4.08 -5.97
CA ARG A 31 -5.58 4.05 -4.53
C ARG A 31 -5.84 5.46 -4.02
N LEU A 32 -6.89 5.62 -3.22
CA LEU A 32 -7.41 6.89 -2.76
C LEU A 32 -7.18 7.01 -1.26
N GLY A 33 -6.20 7.78 -0.88
CA GLY A 33 -5.86 8.16 0.49
C GLY A 33 -5.49 9.65 0.50
N ASP A 34 -5.30 10.22 1.65
CA ASP A 34 -4.89 11.63 1.77
C ASP A 34 -4.07 11.90 3.04
N SER A 35 -3.77 10.85 3.80
CA SER A 35 -3.06 11.03 5.08
C SER A 35 -1.61 11.44 4.88
N ASP A 36 -1.00 11.01 3.77
CA ASP A 36 0.38 11.37 3.36
C ASP A 36 0.44 12.61 2.46
N GLY A 37 -0.71 13.23 2.18
CA GLY A 37 -0.82 14.45 1.38
C GLY A 37 -0.80 14.25 -0.14
N PHE A 38 -0.68 13.01 -0.66
CA PHE A 38 -0.68 12.75 -2.11
C PHE A 38 -2.07 12.50 -2.70
N GLY A 39 -3.05 12.13 -1.87
CA GLY A 39 -4.44 11.96 -2.29
C GLY A 39 -4.67 10.72 -3.14
N ALA A 40 -4.70 10.87 -4.47
CA ALA A 40 -4.93 9.78 -5.40
C ALA A 40 -3.63 9.27 -6.01
N GLU A 41 -3.47 7.94 -6.05
CA GLU A 41 -2.36 7.26 -6.72
C GLU A 41 -2.90 6.34 -7.81
N ILE A 42 -2.24 6.26 -8.96
CA ILE A 42 -2.44 5.15 -9.90
C ILE A 42 -1.76 3.93 -9.30
N SER A 43 -2.50 2.83 -9.21
CA SER A 43 -2.04 1.57 -8.62
C SER A 43 -2.03 0.48 -9.65
N TYR A 44 -0.91 -0.24 -9.75
CA TYR A 44 -0.77 -1.42 -10.58
C TYR A 44 -0.25 -2.58 -9.75
N GLN A 45 -0.91 -3.73 -9.86
CA GLN A 45 -0.51 -4.96 -9.21
C GLN A 45 -0.17 -6.03 -10.23
N LYS A 46 0.88 -6.79 -9.96
CA LYS A 46 1.29 -7.96 -10.74
C LYS A 46 1.55 -9.14 -9.82
N SER A 47 0.88 -10.27 -10.09
CA SER A 47 1.16 -11.54 -9.44
C SER A 47 2.60 -12.00 -9.74
N ILE A 48 3.35 -12.35 -8.70
CA ILE A 48 4.69 -12.94 -8.81
C ILE A 48 4.65 -14.43 -8.49
N GLY A 49 3.64 -14.86 -7.77
CA GLY A 49 3.41 -16.24 -7.37
C GLY A 49 1.95 -16.47 -7.03
N ARG A 50 1.65 -17.64 -6.50
CA ARG A 50 0.25 -18.01 -6.19
C ARG A 50 -0.40 -17.10 -5.15
N TYR A 51 0.39 -16.56 -4.20
CA TYR A 51 -0.08 -15.75 -3.07
C TYR A 51 0.73 -14.47 -2.87
N ASN A 52 1.59 -14.15 -3.82
CA ASN A 52 2.49 -13.02 -3.73
C ASN A 52 2.33 -12.13 -4.95
N ARG A 53 2.35 -10.82 -4.71
CA ARG A 53 2.30 -9.82 -5.79
C ARG A 53 3.22 -8.64 -5.51
N ALA A 54 3.65 -7.98 -6.57
CA ALA A 54 4.20 -6.64 -6.50
C ALA A 54 3.09 -5.63 -6.75
N GLU A 55 3.10 -4.55 -6.01
CA GLU A 55 2.26 -3.38 -6.23
C GLU A 55 3.14 -2.16 -6.48
N LEU A 56 2.82 -1.40 -7.53
CA LEU A 56 3.43 -0.12 -7.85
C LEU A 56 2.35 0.96 -7.78
N ASN A 57 2.65 2.03 -7.05
CA ASN A 57 1.76 3.17 -6.92
C ASN A 57 2.48 4.43 -7.37
N LEU A 58 1.81 5.22 -8.19
CA LEU A 58 2.28 6.49 -8.69
C LEU A 58 1.33 7.58 -8.24
N GLY A 59 1.80 8.43 -7.34
CA GLY A 59 1.13 9.63 -6.87
C GLY A 59 1.75 10.88 -7.47
N TRP A 60 0.92 11.87 -7.75
CA TRP A 60 1.37 13.22 -8.08
C TRP A 60 0.44 14.24 -7.46
N ARG A 61 0.99 15.36 -7.10
CA ARG A 61 0.25 16.49 -6.56
C ARG A 61 0.77 17.77 -7.19
N ASP A 62 -0.16 18.52 -7.74
CA ASP A 62 0.07 19.86 -8.26
C ASP A 62 -0.74 20.82 -7.38
N SER A 63 -0.07 21.74 -6.73
CA SER A 63 -0.68 22.77 -5.92
C SER A 63 -0.02 24.13 -6.22
N ARG A 64 -0.59 25.22 -5.70
CA ARG A 64 -0.02 26.55 -5.90
C ARG A 64 1.27 26.79 -5.11
N GLU A 65 1.61 25.91 -4.19
CA GLU A 65 2.72 26.07 -3.27
C GLU A 65 3.84 25.07 -3.54
N PHE A 66 3.53 23.92 -4.14
CA PHE A 66 4.52 22.88 -4.48
C PHE A 66 3.98 21.88 -5.50
N ASP A 67 4.87 21.33 -6.28
CA ASP A 67 4.66 20.16 -7.11
C ASP A 67 5.36 18.95 -6.50
N ALA A 68 4.68 17.84 -6.44
CA ALA A 68 5.24 16.63 -5.84
C ALA A 68 4.90 15.39 -6.65
N PHE A 69 5.85 14.48 -6.68
CA PHE A 69 5.77 13.19 -7.33
C PHE A 69 6.23 12.11 -6.35
N LYS A 70 5.54 10.98 -6.32
CA LYS A 70 5.85 9.86 -5.44
C LYS A 70 5.66 8.54 -6.18
N LEU A 71 6.68 7.70 -6.17
CA LEU A 71 6.64 6.32 -6.68
C LEU A 71 6.90 5.37 -5.53
N THR A 72 5.94 4.47 -5.28
CA THR A 72 6.02 3.46 -4.21
C THR A 72 5.95 2.06 -4.82
N GLY A 73 6.84 1.18 -4.40
CA GLY A 73 6.83 -0.24 -4.75
C GLY A 73 6.72 -1.09 -3.49
N VAL A 74 5.77 -2.03 -3.47
CA VAL A 74 5.52 -2.92 -2.32
C VAL A 74 5.42 -4.36 -2.80
N TYR A 75 6.12 -5.26 -2.11
CA TYR A 75 5.93 -6.69 -2.25
C TYR A 75 4.94 -7.17 -1.20
N GLN A 76 3.86 -7.84 -1.62
CA GLN A 76 2.76 -8.23 -0.76
C GLN A 76 2.59 -9.75 -0.71
N TRP A 77 2.27 -10.26 0.48
CA TRP A 77 1.81 -11.62 0.74
C TRP A 77 0.32 -11.60 1.01
N VAL A 78 -0.45 -12.27 0.16
CA VAL A 78 -1.91 -12.29 0.19
C VAL A 78 -2.38 -13.59 0.82
N HIS A 79 -3.30 -13.50 1.74
CA HIS A 79 -3.88 -14.62 2.48
C HIS A 79 -5.40 -14.57 2.40
N GLN A 80 -6.02 -15.69 2.11
CA GLN A 80 -7.46 -15.77 2.15
C GLN A 80 -7.96 -15.67 3.61
N LEU A 81 -8.97 -14.84 3.82
CA LEU A 81 -9.64 -14.69 5.10
C LEU A 81 -10.91 -15.53 5.18
N ASP A 82 -11.88 -15.25 4.31
CA ASP A 82 -13.12 -16.01 4.17
C ASP A 82 -13.82 -15.67 2.83
N GLY A 83 -14.27 -16.69 2.08
CA GLY A 83 -14.93 -16.48 0.80
C GLY A 83 -14.09 -15.61 -0.15
N ASN A 84 -14.63 -14.47 -0.57
CA ASN A 84 -13.98 -13.51 -1.44
C ASN A 84 -13.15 -12.45 -0.69
N PHE A 85 -13.06 -12.55 0.64
CA PHE A 85 -12.22 -11.67 1.44
C PHE A 85 -10.81 -12.22 1.57
N ASN A 86 -9.83 -11.36 1.30
CA ASN A 86 -8.43 -11.61 1.57
C ASN A 86 -7.89 -10.52 2.51
N TRP A 87 -6.82 -10.84 3.19
CA TRP A 87 -5.98 -9.87 3.85
C TRP A 87 -4.56 -10.00 3.31
N TYR A 88 -3.80 -8.94 3.40
CA TYR A 88 -2.43 -8.93 2.92
C TYR A 88 -1.56 -8.05 3.80
N TYR A 89 -0.29 -8.38 3.81
CA TYR A 89 0.74 -7.52 4.35
C TYR A 89 1.89 -7.44 3.35
N GLY A 90 2.69 -6.39 3.47
CA GLY A 90 3.78 -6.16 2.54
C GLY A 90 4.86 -5.28 3.10
N VAL A 91 5.97 -5.28 2.40
CA VAL A 91 7.11 -4.40 2.65
C VAL A 91 7.62 -3.85 1.34
N GLY A 92 8.15 -2.66 1.38
CA GLY A 92 8.67 -2.01 0.20
C GLY A 92 9.29 -0.66 0.52
N GLY A 93 9.20 0.22 -0.41
CA GLY A 93 9.68 1.59 -0.27
C GLY A 93 9.45 2.37 -1.54
N GLY A 94 9.92 3.58 -1.55
CA GLY A 94 9.71 4.45 -2.68
C GLY A 94 10.66 5.63 -2.68
N LEU A 95 10.47 6.43 -3.69
CA LEU A 95 11.16 7.69 -3.90
C LEU A 95 10.17 8.74 -4.42
N GLY A 96 10.48 9.98 -4.21
CA GLY A 96 9.72 11.07 -4.75
C GLY A 96 10.53 12.35 -4.79
N SER A 97 9.95 13.37 -5.39
CA SER A 97 10.46 14.73 -5.35
C SER A 97 9.37 15.70 -4.95
N VAL A 98 9.79 16.74 -4.27
CA VAL A 98 8.96 17.90 -3.94
C VAL A 98 9.70 19.12 -4.44
N ASP A 99 9.06 19.88 -5.31
CA ASP A 99 9.56 21.14 -5.85
C ASP A 99 8.69 22.26 -5.24
N PHE A 100 9.28 23.08 -4.39
CA PHE A 100 8.58 24.23 -3.81
C PHE A 100 8.71 25.43 -4.75
N GLU A 101 7.62 26.13 -5.03
CA GLU A 101 7.65 27.40 -5.74
C GLU A 101 8.62 28.37 -5.05
N PRO A 102 9.47 29.11 -5.79
CA PRO A 102 10.58 29.84 -5.23
C PRO A 102 10.13 30.83 -4.17
N VAL A 103 10.61 30.58 -2.93
CA VAL A 103 10.55 31.59 -1.87
C VAL A 103 11.48 32.75 -2.27
N PRO A 104 11.12 34.03 -2.08
CA PRO A 104 11.86 35.20 -2.57
C PRO A 104 13.32 35.31 -2.12
N ASP A 105 13.81 34.48 -1.21
CA ASP A 105 15.14 34.54 -0.63
C ASP A 105 16.12 33.44 -1.08
N GLY A 106 15.82 32.70 -2.16
CA GLY A 106 16.83 31.95 -2.91
C GLY A 106 17.38 30.69 -2.25
N GLU A 107 16.69 30.07 -1.29
CA GLU A 107 16.98 28.71 -0.86
C GLU A 107 16.10 27.76 -1.68
N ASP A 108 16.74 27.05 -2.63
CA ASP A 108 16.10 25.95 -3.37
C ASP A 108 15.77 24.85 -2.37
N ASN A 109 14.52 24.77 -1.93
CA ASN A 109 14.00 23.69 -1.06
C ASN A 109 13.50 22.48 -1.86
N ASP A 110 14.00 22.31 -3.07
CA ASP A 110 13.71 21.15 -3.89
C ASP A 110 14.38 19.92 -3.30
N GLY A 111 13.63 18.85 -3.09
CA GLY A 111 14.15 17.68 -2.42
C GLY A 111 13.73 16.37 -3.04
N LEU A 112 14.71 15.55 -3.43
CA LEU A 112 14.52 14.12 -3.63
C LEU A 112 14.44 13.46 -2.24
N PHE A 113 13.47 12.58 -2.06
CA PHE A 113 13.34 11.79 -0.84
C PHE A 113 13.21 10.29 -1.14
N VAL A 114 13.67 9.48 -0.20
CA VAL A 114 13.59 8.01 -0.25
C VAL A 114 13.03 7.51 1.07
N PHE A 115 12.14 6.54 1.02
CA PHE A 115 11.48 6.00 2.21
C PHE A 115 11.32 4.48 2.13
N ALA A 116 11.22 3.84 3.30
CA ALA A 116 10.76 2.48 3.46
C ALA A 116 9.27 2.48 3.77
N ALA A 117 8.54 1.49 3.29
CA ALA A 117 7.12 1.35 3.50
C ALA A 117 6.75 -0.04 3.99
N GLY A 118 5.84 -0.09 4.97
CA GLY A 118 5.04 -1.26 5.29
C GLY A 118 3.69 -1.18 4.59
N ASN A 119 2.97 -2.29 4.54
CA ASN A 119 1.62 -2.30 4.02
C ASN A 119 0.81 -3.40 4.70
N LEU A 120 -0.39 -3.09 5.12
CA LEU A 120 -1.34 -4.03 5.71
C LEU A 120 -2.73 -3.68 5.22
N GLY A 121 -3.47 -4.65 4.69
CA GLY A 121 -4.79 -4.38 4.17
C GLY A 121 -5.72 -5.58 4.13
N VAL A 122 -6.96 -5.27 3.84
CA VAL A 122 -8.01 -6.23 3.51
C VAL A 122 -8.55 -5.90 2.13
N GLU A 123 -8.98 -6.93 1.42
CA GLU A 123 -9.55 -6.75 0.09
C GLU A 123 -10.72 -7.70 -0.14
N TYR A 124 -11.61 -7.28 -0.99
CA TYR A 124 -12.72 -8.06 -1.48
C TYR A 124 -12.58 -8.26 -2.98
N ASP A 125 -12.48 -9.52 -3.38
CA ASP A 125 -12.41 -9.95 -4.77
C ASP A 125 -13.82 -10.28 -5.26
N PHE A 126 -14.36 -9.42 -6.13
CA PHE A 126 -15.70 -9.62 -6.65
C PHE A 126 -15.73 -10.73 -7.71
N ASP A 127 -16.91 -11.34 -7.91
CA ASP A 127 -17.12 -12.33 -9.01
C ASP A 127 -17.06 -11.68 -10.42
N ILE A 128 -16.86 -10.37 -10.47
CA ILE A 128 -16.56 -9.59 -11.67
C ILE A 128 -15.10 -9.09 -11.58
N PRO A 129 -14.46 -8.65 -12.66
CA PRO A 129 -13.05 -8.23 -12.62
C PRO A 129 -12.83 -6.91 -11.85
N LEU A 130 -13.23 -6.91 -10.60
CA LEU A 130 -13.16 -5.77 -9.68
C LEU A 130 -12.59 -6.22 -8.34
N LEU A 131 -11.54 -5.54 -7.90
CA LEU A 131 -10.91 -5.69 -6.60
C LEU A 131 -11.07 -4.38 -5.81
N LEU A 132 -11.66 -4.48 -4.63
CA LEU A 132 -11.77 -3.37 -3.68
C LEU A 132 -10.88 -3.65 -2.48
N SER A 133 -10.09 -2.69 -2.05
CA SER A 133 -9.21 -2.84 -0.89
C SER A 133 -9.27 -1.64 0.06
N LEU A 134 -8.99 -1.90 1.32
CA LEU A 134 -8.70 -0.89 2.34
C LEU A 134 -7.35 -1.25 2.95
N ASP A 135 -6.41 -0.32 2.94
CA ASP A 135 -5.07 -0.56 3.43
C ASP A 135 -4.52 0.58 4.30
N PHE A 136 -3.58 0.19 5.14
CA PHE A 136 -2.75 1.04 5.98
C PHE A 136 -1.30 0.89 5.52
N ARG A 137 -0.65 2.01 5.21
CA ARG A 137 0.73 2.06 4.73
C ARG A 137 1.56 3.01 5.60
N PRO A 138 2.26 2.48 6.62
CA PRO A 138 3.26 3.26 7.36
C PRO A 138 4.52 3.45 6.50
N GLU A 139 5.11 4.62 6.59
CA GLU A 139 6.30 5.03 5.85
C GLU A 139 7.33 5.65 6.80
N ILE A 140 8.60 5.37 6.54
CA ILE A 140 9.73 5.91 7.29
C ILE A 140 10.69 6.54 6.29
N GLY A 141 10.90 7.85 6.42
CA GLY A 141 11.89 8.60 5.64
C GLY A 141 13.30 8.08 5.93
N LEU A 142 14.04 7.74 4.89
CA LEU A 142 15.42 7.27 4.98
C LEU A 142 16.43 8.33 4.55
N LEU A 143 16.09 9.06 3.50
CA LEU A 143 16.89 10.14 2.94
C LEU A 143 15.94 11.21 2.38
N GLY A 144 16.27 12.46 2.54
CA GLY A 144 15.45 13.54 2.00
C GLY A 144 15.89 14.92 2.47
N TYR A 145 15.06 15.91 2.18
CA TYR A 145 15.26 17.29 2.62
C TYR A 145 15.05 17.43 4.13
N ASP A 146 15.54 18.52 4.72
CA ASP A 146 15.39 18.81 6.15
C ASP A 146 13.91 18.76 6.58
N GLY A 147 13.57 17.82 7.46
CA GLY A 147 12.21 17.57 7.93
C GLY A 147 11.59 16.26 7.42
N PHE A 148 12.10 15.67 6.33
CA PHE A 148 11.67 14.35 5.86
C PHE A 148 12.55 13.21 6.38
N ASP A 149 13.85 13.48 6.61
CA ASP A 149 14.78 12.47 7.11
C ASP A 149 14.36 12.00 8.53
N ASN A 150 14.25 10.68 8.71
CA ASN A 150 13.74 10.01 9.92
C ASN A 150 12.29 10.39 10.30
N SER A 151 11.50 10.96 9.39
CA SER A 151 10.07 11.18 9.61
C SER A 151 9.31 9.86 9.57
N PHE A 152 8.29 9.76 10.40
CA PHE A 152 7.30 8.69 10.33
C PHE A 152 5.99 9.25 9.81
N ASP A 153 5.47 8.65 8.78
CA ASP A 153 4.18 8.99 8.20
C ASP A 153 3.36 7.71 7.97
N PHE A 154 2.08 7.88 7.74
CA PHE A 154 1.21 6.75 7.37
C PHE A 154 0.08 7.22 6.48
N ASP A 155 -0.39 6.32 5.64
CA ASP A 155 -1.55 6.55 4.81
C ASP A 155 -2.59 5.44 4.99
N ILE A 156 -3.86 5.82 4.99
CA ILE A 156 -5.00 4.91 4.95
C ILE A 156 -5.74 5.19 3.64
N ALA A 157 -5.86 4.16 2.81
CA ALA A 157 -6.41 4.33 1.49
C ALA A 157 -7.42 3.26 1.08
N LEU A 158 -8.35 3.68 0.25
CA LEU A 158 -9.28 2.81 -0.47
C LEU A 158 -8.73 2.51 -1.87
N GLY A 159 -8.54 1.24 -2.20
CA GLY A 159 -8.12 0.80 -3.52
C GLY A 159 -9.29 0.29 -4.34
N ILE A 160 -9.39 0.73 -5.59
CA ILE A 160 -10.36 0.23 -6.57
C ILE A 160 -9.58 -0.17 -7.81
N ARG A 161 -9.59 -1.45 -8.17
CA ARG A 161 -8.77 -1.98 -9.27
C ARG A 161 -9.57 -2.89 -10.19
N TYR A 162 -9.29 -2.79 -11.47
CA TYR A 162 -9.75 -3.71 -12.50
C TYR A 162 -8.73 -4.83 -12.67
N GLN A 163 -9.19 -6.07 -12.66
CA GLN A 163 -8.38 -7.29 -12.77
C GLN A 163 -8.42 -7.84 -14.20
N PHE A 164 -7.27 -8.33 -14.73
CA PHE A 164 -7.17 -8.91 -16.09
C PHE A 164 -6.01 -9.89 -16.22
#